data_14400fd1f4438d506ca267a0700e31d3
#
_entry.id   14400fd1f4438d506ca267a0700e31d3
#
_cell.length_a   1.000
_cell.length_b   1.000
_cell.length_c   1.000
_cell.angle_alpha   90.00
_cell.angle_beta   90.00
_cell.angle_gamma   90.00
#
_symmetry.space_group_name_H-M   'P 1'
#
loop_
_entity.id
_entity.type
_entity.pdbx_description
1 polymer ?
#
loop_
_entity_poly.entity_id
_entity_poly.type
_entity_poly.pdbx_seq_one_letter_code
_entity_poly.pdbx_strand_id
1 'polypeptide(L)'
;MLASDEQADWLVVDEAAAIPAPLLHQLVSRFPRTLLTTTVQGYEGTGRGFLLKFCARFPHLHRFELQQPIRWAQGCPLEKMVSEALVFDDENFTHEPQGDIVISAFEQTLWRSEPETPLKVYQLLSGAHYRTSPLDLRRMMDAPGQHFLQAAGENEIAGALWLVDEGGLSQELSQAVWGVFVARG
;
A
#
# COMPACT_ATOMS: atom_id res chain seq x y z
N MET A 1 26.88 -0.07 -8.55
CA MET A 1 26.30 -0.86 -9.65
C MET A 1 25.91 -0.02 -10.87
N LEU A 2 25.24 1.09 -10.78
CA LEU A 2 24.92 1.91 -11.98
C LEU A 2 26.17 2.56 -12.60
N ALA A 3 27.25 2.73 -11.84
CA ALA A 3 28.51 3.33 -12.29
C ALA A 3 29.58 2.29 -12.69
N SER A 4 29.29 0.99 -12.62
CA SER A 4 30.24 -0.05 -13.02
C SER A 4 29.93 -0.51 -14.45
N ASP A 5 30.95 -0.71 -15.27
CA ASP A 5 30.88 -1.26 -16.63
C ASP A 5 30.91 -2.81 -16.61
N GLU A 6 30.47 -3.43 -15.52
CA GLU A 6 30.44 -4.88 -15.44
C GLU A 6 29.48 -5.48 -16.46
N GLN A 7 29.97 -6.44 -17.22
CA GLN A 7 29.18 -7.22 -18.16
C GLN A 7 28.91 -8.59 -17.54
N ALA A 8 27.65 -9.00 -17.54
CA ALA A 8 27.22 -10.32 -17.10
C ALA A 8 26.05 -10.80 -17.96
N ASP A 9 25.90 -12.12 -18.08
CA ASP A 9 24.80 -12.72 -18.81
C ASP A 9 23.47 -12.64 -18.05
N TRP A 10 23.53 -12.51 -16.73
CA TRP A 10 22.38 -12.47 -15.86
C TRP A 10 22.50 -11.34 -14.83
N LEU A 11 21.37 -10.65 -14.61
CA LEU A 11 21.12 -9.80 -13.47
C LEU A 11 20.17 -10.54 -12.52
N VAL A 12 20.57 -10.70 -11.27
CA VAL A 12 19.70 -11.22 -10.21
C VAL A 12 19.47 -10.11 -9.19
N VAL A 13 18.22 -9.76 -8.95
CA VAL A 13 17.83 -8.73 -7.99
C VAL A 13 16.87 -9.33 -6.96
N ASP A 14 17.34 -9.43 -5.73
CA ASP A 14 16.51 -9.81 -4.61
C ASP A 14 15.84 -8.59 -4.00
N GLU A 15 14.62 -8.76 -3.47
CA GLU A 15 13.77 -7.68 -2.95
C GLU A 15 13.57 -6.52 -3.95
N ALA A 16 13.30 -6.87 -5.21
CA ALA A 16 13.22 -5.92 -6.32
C ALA A 16 12.17 -4.81 -6.11
N ALA A 17 11.07 -5.09 -5.41
CA ALA A 17 10.04 -4.09 -5.11
C ALA A 17 10.52 -2.97 -4.18
N ALA A 18 11.58 -3.18 -3.41
CA ALA A 18 12.19 -2.16 -2.57
C ALA A 18 13.02 -1.13 -3.36
N ILE A 19 13.36 -1.45 -4.63
CA ILE A 19 14.16 -0.56 -5.48
C ILE A 19 13.22 0.39 -6.24
N PRO A 20 13.50 1.71 -6.27
CA PRO A 20 12.72 2.65 -7.06
C PRO A 20 12.60 2.22 -8.53
N ALA A 21 11.38 2.22 -9.07
CA ALA A 21 11.10 1.70 -10.41
C ALA A 21 11.97 2.30 -11.54
N PRO A 22 12.31 3.61 -11.56
CA PRO A 22 13.20 4.16 -12.58
C PRO A 22 14.62 3.56 -12.53
N LEU A 23 15.11 3.32 -11.32
CA LEU A 23 16.44 2.75 -11.08
C LEU A 23 16.47 1.27 -11.50
N LEU A 24 15.44 0.52 -11.10
CA LEU A 24 15.31 -0.88 -11.48
C LEU A 24 15.17 -1.04 -12.98
N HIS A 25 14.43 -0.16 -13.65
CA HIS A 25 14.31 -0.14 -15.11
C HIS A 25 15.67 0.05 -15.80
N GLN A 26 16.49 0.98 -15.31
CA GLN A 26 17.85 1.20 -15.84
C GLN A 26 18.74 -0.04 -15.65
N LEU A 27 18.62 -0.72 -14.51
CA LEU A 27 19.37 -1.95 -14.24
C LEU A 27 18.96 -3.06 -15.20
N VAL A 28 17.66 -3.35 -15.29
CA VAL A 28 17.11 -4.42 -16.14
C VAL A 28 17.45 -4.21 -17.60
N SER A 29 17.44 -2.97 -18.09
CA SER A 29 17.75 -2.65 -19.50
C SER A 29 19.21 -2.87 -19.89
N ARG A 30 20.11 -3.06 -18.92
CA ARG A 30 21.55 -3.27 -19.18
C ARG A 30 21.95 -4.73 -19.39
N PHE A 31 21.11 -5.66 -18.96
CA PHE A 31 21.43 -7.08 -18.97
C PHE A 31 20.49 -7.87 -19.87
N PRO A 32 21.00 -8.87 -20.60
CA PRO A 32 20.19 -9.63 -21.55
C PRO A 32 19.16 -10.54 -20.86
N ARG A 33 19.44 -10.97 -19.63
CA ARG A 33 18.55 -11.82 -18.81
C ARG A 33 18.48 -11.30 -17.40
N THR A 34 17.26 -11.28 -16.84
CA THR A 34 17.05 -10.77 -15.51
C THR A 34 16.14 -11.68 -14.71
N LEU A 35 16.52 -11.96 -13.47
CA LEU A 35 15.70 -12.61 -12.46
C LEU A 35 15.42 -11.61 -11.34
N LEU A 36 14.16 -11.34 -11.09
CA LEU A 36 13.72 -10.47 -9.99
C LEU A 36 12.96 -11.32 -8.98
N THR A 37 13.36 -11.27 -7.72
CA THR A 37 12.60 -11.87 -6.62
C THR A 37 12.09 -10.79 -5.71
N THR A 38 10.89 -10.95 -5.18
CA THR A 38 10.30 -10.02 -4.23
C THR A 38 9.12 -10.63 -3.50
N THR A 39 8.81 -10.10 -2.34
CA THR A 39 7.52 -10.29 -1.68
C THR A 39 6.54 -9.22 -2.14
N VAL A 40 5.28 -9.57 -2.33
CA VAL A 40 4.23 -8.64 -2.76
C VAL A 40 3.50 -8.06 -1.55
N GLN A 41 3.40 -8.84 -0.47
CA GLN A 41 2.74 -8.47 0.78
C GLN A 41 3.77 -8.04 1.83
N GLY A 42 3.42 -7.03 2.63
CA GLY A 42 4.16 -6.70 3.85
C GLY A 42 5.20 -5.58 3.77
N TYR A 43 5.59 -5.11 2.60
CA TYR A 43 6.49 -3.98 2.46
C TYR A 43 5.77 -2.73 1.95
N GLU A 44 5.30 -1.88 2.87
CA GLU A 44 4.85 -0.49 2.62
C GLU A 44 4.12 -0.25 1.27
N GLY A 45 3.30 -1.19 0.83
CA GLY A 45 2.57 -1.10 -0.45
C GLY A 45 3.43 -1.13 -1.72
N THR A 46 4.75 -1.27 -1.62
CA THR A 46 5.66 -1.24 -2.78
C THR A 46 5.47 -2.43 -3.72
N GLY A 47 5.08 -3.60 -3.19
CA GLY A 47 4.88 -4.82 -3.98
C GLY A 47 3.77 -4.69 -5.02
N ARG A 48 2.65 -4.09 -4.67
CA ARG A 48 1.54 -3.85 -5.62
C ARG A 48 1.92 -2.83 -6.70
N GLY A 49 2.57 -1.74 -6.31
CA GLY A 49 3.12 -0.77 -7.27
C GLY A 49 4.16 -1.38 -8.21
N PHE A 50 4.97 -2.30 -7.72
CA PHE A 50 5.92 -3.06 -8.52
C PHE A 50 5.20 -3.91 -9.57
N LEU A 51 4.17 -4.68 -9.19
CA LEU A 51 3.42 -5.51 -10.13
C LEU A 51 2.67 -4.66 -11.17
N LEU A 52 1.93 -3.65 -10.74
CA LEU A 52 1.05 -2.88 -11.62
C LEU A 52 1.78 -1.88 -12.51
N LYS A 53 2.88 -1.29 -12.03
CA LYS A 53 3.57 -0.20 -12.75
C LYS A 53 4.87 -0.64 -13.39
N PHE A 54 5.66 -1.47 -12.70
CA PHE A 54 6.94 -1.93 -13.23
C PHE A 54 6.75 -3.13 -14.13
N CYS A 55 6.16 -4.22 -13.65
CA CYS A 55 6.01 -5.45 -14.43
C CYS A 55 5.15 -5.27 -15.67
N ALA A 56 4.13 -4.41 -15.64
CA ALA A 56 3.28 -4.12 -16.78
C ALA A 56 4.03 -3.49 -17.97
N ARG A 57 5.23 -2.96 -17.77
CA ARG A 57 6.08 -2.41 -18.86
C ARG A 57 6.84 -3.48 -19.64
N PHE A 58 6.84 -4.72 -19.16
CA PHE A 58 7.58 -5.82 -19.76
C PHE A 58 6.61 -6.91 -20.24
N PRO A 59 6.13 -6.85 -21.50
CA PRO A 59 5.10 -7.77 -22.01
C PRO A 59 5.60 -9.23 -22.11
N HIS A 60 6.90 -9.45 -22.06
CA HIS A 60 7.52 -10.79 -22.12
C HIS A 60 8.00 -11.28 -20.74
N LEU A 61 7.57 -10.63 -19.67
CA LEU A 61 7.92 -11.05 -18.31
C LEU A 61 7.17 -12.33 -17.95
N HIS A 62 7.92 -13.35 -17.53
CA HIS A 62 7.34 -14.56 -16.95
C HIS A 62 7.23 -14.39 -15.44
N ARG A 63 6.01 -14.51 -14.93
CA ARG A 63 5.74 -14.44 -13.49
C ARG A 63 5.58 -15.83 -12.92
N PHE A 64 6.28 -16.07 -11.81
CA PHE A 64 6.15 -17.26 -10.99
C PHE A 64 5.80 -16.84 -9.57
N GLU A 65 4.93 -17.59 -8.94
CA GLU A 65 4.49 -17.34 -7.57
C GLU A 65 4.72 -18.61 -6.74
N LEU A 66 5.43 -18.44 -5.62
CA LEU A 66 5.68 -19.53 -4.68
C LEU A 66 4.51 -19.62 -3.70
N GLN A 67 3.72 -20.69 -3.82
CA GLN A 67 2.49 -20.90 -3.06
C GLN A 67 2.73 -21.53 -1.68
N GLN A 68 3.87 -22.15 -1.47
CA GLN A 68 4.16 -22.86 -0.23
C GLN A 68 5.24 -22.16 0.59
N PRO A 69 4.96 -21.82 1.85
CA PRO A 69 5.99 -21.32 2.77
C PRO A 69 7.10 -22.35 2.96
N ILE A 70 8.36 -21.88 3.07
CA ILE A 70 9.51 -22.76 3.33
C ILE A 70 9.78 -22.87 4.83
N ARG A 71 9.53 -21.82 5.60
CA ARG A 71 9.87 -21.76 7.03
C ARG A 71 8.85 -22.42 7.95
N TRP A 72 7.60 -22.57 7.50
CA TRP A 72 6.50 -23.14 8.27
C TRP A 72 5.55 -23.92 7.38
N ALA A 73 4.72 -24.72 7.97
CA ALA A 73 3.73 -25.50 7.24
C ALA A 73 2.63 -24.60 6.65
N GLN A 74 2.08 -25.03 5.53
CA GLN A 74 0.92 -24.37 4.94
C GLN A 74 -0.24 -24.32 5.94
N GLY A 75 -0.95 -23.19 5.99
CA GLY A 75 -2.05 -22.99 6.93
C GLY A 75 -1.60 -22.64 8.35
N CYS A 76 -0.44 -22.02 8.51
CA CYS A 76 0.06 -21.55 9.79
C CYS A 76 -0.95 -20.62 10.47
N PRO A 77 -1.46 -20.92 11.68
CA PRO A 77 -2.47 -20.10 12.34
C PRO A 77 -1.94 -18.72 12.73
N LEU A 78 -0.63 -18.59 12.99
CA LEU A 78 -0.02 -17.30 13.28
C LEU A 78 0.01 -16.41 12.03
N GLU A 79 0.37 -16.96 10.87
CA GLU A 79 0.34 -16.25 9.60
C GLU A 79 -1.06 -15.74 9.28
N LYS A 80 -2.06 -16.61 9.44
CA LYS A 80 -3.46 -16.25 9.27
C LYS A 80 -3.88 -15.12 10.21
N MET A 81 -3.58 -15.25 11.50
CA MET A 81 -3.90 -14.22 12.50
C MET A 81 -3.23 -12.87 12.16
N VAL A 82 -1.97 -12.88 11.72
CA VAL A 82 -1.25 -11.65 11.36
C VAL A 82 -1.85 -11.03 10.09
N SER A 83 -2.19 -11.84 9.08
CA SER A 83 -2.83 -11.36 7.85
C SER A 83 -4.18 -10.72 8.13
N GLU A 84 -5.00 -11.36 8.95
CA GLU A 84 -6.30 -10.83 9.36
C GLU A 84 -6.17 -9.55 10.19
N ALA A 85 -5.26 -9.54 11.19
CA ALA A 85 -5.06 -8.40 12.07
C ALA A 85 -4.50 -7.15 11.34
N LEU A 86 -3.68 -7.35 10.31
CA LEU A 86 -3.08 -6.27 9.52
C LEU A 86 -3.80 -6.01 8.20
N VAL A 87 -4.89 -6.73 7.95
CA VAL A 87 -5.74 -6.57 6.75
C VAL A 87 -4.90 -6.70 5.47
N PHE A 88 -4.06 -7.74 5.40
CA PHE A 88 -3.24 -7.99 4.22
C PHE A 88 -4.01 -8.64 3.07
N ASP A 89 -5.13 -9.28 3.36
CA ASP A 89 -5.99 -9.87 2.34
C ASP A 89 -6.80 -8.77 1.66
N ASP A 90 -6.46 -8.50 0.42
CA ASP A 90 -7.22 -7.59 -0.44
C ASP A 90 -8.56 -8.26 -0.78
N GLU A 91 -9.65 -7.78 -0.20
CA GLU A 91 -10.96 -8.03 -0.82
C GLU A 91 -10.94 -7.36 -2.20
N ASN A 92 -11.11 -8.15 -3.23
CA ASN A 92 -11.31 -7.62 -4.56
C ASN A 92 -12.70 -6.98 -4.58
N PHE A 93 -12.75 -5.66 -4.57
CA PHE A 93 -13.97 -4.90 -4.86
C PHE A 93 -14.33 -5.14 -6.33
N THR A 94 -14.99 -6.28 -6.59
CA THR A 94 -15.31 -6.74 -7.96
C THR A 94 -16.75 -6.41 -8.37
N HIS A 95 -17.52 -5.86 -7.43
CA HIS A 95 -18.92 -5.54 -7.67
C HIS A 95 -19.10 -4.04 -7.85
N GLU A 96 -19.81 -3.66 -8.89
CA GLU A 96 -20.28 -2.29 -9.04
C GLU A 96 -21.31 -2.02 -7.95
N PRO A 97 -21.23 -0.87 -7.24
CA PRO A 97 -22.22 -0.51 -6.25
C PRO A 97 -23.61 -0.42 -6.91
N GLN A 98 -24.59 -1.07 -6.31
CA GLN A 98 -25.97 -1.06 -6.79
C GLN A 98 -26.81 -0.10 -5.95
N GLY A 99 -27.86 0.45 -6.57
CA GLY A 99 -28.78 1.36 -5.93
C GLY A 99 -28.28 2.80 -5.85
N ASP A 100 -28.99 3.61 -5.07
CA ASP A 100 -28.65 5.00 -4.84
C ASP A 100 -27.42 5.12 -3.93
N ILE A 101 -26.47 5.94 -4.33
CA ILE A 101 -25.26 6.19 -3.53
C ILE A 101 -25.55 7.23 -2.45
N VAL A 102 -25.39 6.83 -1.20
CA VAL A 102 -25.53 7.69 -0.02
C VAL A 102 -24.16 8.06 0.53
N ILE A 103 -23.95 9.36 0.76
CA ILE A 103 -22.73 9.83 1.40
C ILE A 103 -23.02 10.02 2.89
N SER A 104 -22.20 9.39 3.74
CA SER A 104 -22.29 9.48 5.19
C SER A 104 -20.93 9.58 5.84
N ALA A 105 -20.89 10.26 6.99
CA ALA A 105 -19.72 10.28 7.86
C ALA A 105 -19.82 9.12 8.89
N PHE A 106 -18.66 8.67 9.37
CA PHE A 106 -18.61 7.77 10.52
C PHE A 106 -17.44 8.14 11.45
N GLU A 107 -17.59 7.75 12.70
CA GLU A 107 -16.65 8.04 13.78
C GLU A 107 -15.69 6.87 14.01
N GLN A 108 -14.49 7.14 14.54
CA GLN A 108 -13.52 6.10 14.91
C GLN A 108 -14.08 5.06 15.90
N THR A 109 -15.04 5.43 16.72
CA THR A 109 -15.71 4.53 17.65
C THR A 109 -16.36 3.34 16.93
N LEU A 110 -16.67 3.46 15.64
CA LEU A 110 -17.25 2.39 14.83
C LEU A 110 -16.32 1.16 14.70
N TRP A 111 -15.01 1.34 14.82
CA TRP A 111 -14.05 0.23 14.88
C TRP A 111 -14.34 -0.77 16.01
N ARG A 112 -14.99 -0.32 17.08
CA ARG A 112 -15.31 -1.16 18.26
C ARG A 112 -16.70 -1.76 18.19
N SER A 113 -17.66 -1.03 17.64
CA SER A 113 -19.07 -1.42 17.61
C SER A 113 -19.46 -2.16 16.34
N GLU A 114 -18.93 -1.73 15.19
CA GLU A 114 -19.28 -2.24 13.86
C GLU A 114 -18.06 -2.14 12.92
N PRO A 115 -17.03 -2.97 13.12
CA PRO A 115 -15.74 -2.85 12.44
C PRO A 115 -15.80 -3.10 10.93
N GLU A 116 -16.87 -3.70 10.39
CA GLU A 116 -16.98 -4.01 8.97
C GLU A 116 -16.93 -2.78 8.07
N THR A 117 -17.63 -1.71 8.45
CA THR A 117 -17.67 -0.47 7.68
C THR A 117 -16.29 0.21 7.58
N PRO A 118 -15.60 0.55 8.69
CA PRO A 118 -14.28 1.14 8.60
C PRO A 118 -13.24 0.19 8.00
N LEU A 119 -13.40 -1.11 8.14
CA LEU A 119 -12.54 -2.12 7.49
C LEU A 119 -12.65 -2.04 5.97
N LYS A 120 -13.86 -2.04 5.42
CA LYS A 120 -14.12 -1.89 3.98
C LYS A 120 -13.58 -0.55 3.46
N VAL A 121 -13.75 0.54 4.21
CA VAL A 121 -13.17 1.84 3.87
C VAL A 121 -11.65 1.78 3.82
N TYR A 122 -11.00 1.17 4.80
CA TYR A 122 -9.54 0.99 4.81
C TYR A 122 -9.08 0.16 3.61
N GLN A 123 -9.73 -0.97 3.34
CA GLN A 123 -9.40 -1.83 2.20
C GLN A 123 -9.54 -1.09 0.85
N LEU A 124 -10.62 -0.30 0.67
CA LEU A 124 -10.80 0.50 -0.52
C LEU A 124 -9.68 1.55 -0.69
N LEU A 125 -9.35 2.28 0.37
CA LEU A 125 -8.28 3.26 0.37
C LEU A 125 -6.91 2.63 0.13
N SER A 126 -6.63 1.48 0.76
CA SER A 126 -5.37 0.75 0.56
C SER A 126 -5.27 0.16 -0.84
N GLY A 127 -6.37 -0.30 -1.40
CA GLY A 127 -6.43 -0.76 -2.79
C GLY A 127 -6.18 0.35 -3.83
N ALA A 128 -6.63 1.56 -3.54
CA ALA A 128 -6.43 2.73 -4.40
C ALA A 128 -5.04 3.36 -4.27
N HIS A 129 -4.41 3.22 -3.10
CA HIS A 129 -3.09 3.78 -2.80
C HIS A 129 -1.99 2.72 -2.86
N TYR A 130 -0.89 3.01 -3.55
CA TYR A 130 0.25 2.11 -3.67
C TYR A 130 1.20 2.11 -2.44
N ARG A 131 0.94 2.96 -1.46
CA ARG A 131 1.73 3.10 -0.22
C ARG A 131 0.80 3.14 0.98
N THR A 132 0.27 2.02 1.38
CA THR A 132 -0.40 1.86 2.66
C THR A 132 0.41 0.94 3.55
N SER A 133 0.42 1.23 4.83
CA SER A 133 1.18 0.50 5.82
C SER A 133 0.28 0.11 7.00
N PRO A 134 0.66 -0.89 7.79
CA PRO A 134 -0.03 -1.19 9.05
C PRO A 134 -0.11 0.01 10.00
N LEU A 135 0.82 0.97 9.86
CA LEU A 135 0.78 2.21 10.63
C LEU A 135 -0.41 3.09 10.23
N ASP A 136 -0.79 3.10 8.95
CA ASP A 136 -1.94 3.86 8.48
C ASP A 136 -3.24 3.24 8.99
N LEU A 137 -3.35 1.90 9.03
CA LEU A 137 -4.46 1.22 9.68
C LEU A 137 -4.57 1.64 11.15
N ARG A 138 -3.46 1.61 11.89
CA ARG A 138 -3.42 2.04 13.29
C ARG A 138 -3.82 3.50 13.46
N ARG A 139 -3.34 4.40 12.60
CA ARG A 139 -3.74 5.82 12.63
C ARG A 139 -5.22 5.98 12.39
N MET A 140 -5.79 5.26 11.45
CA MET A 140 -7.22 5.27 11.16
C MET A 140 -8.04 4.78 12.35
N MET A 141 -7.53 3.83 13.15
CA MET A 141 -8.21 3.25 14.31
C MET A 141 -8.19 4.16 15.53
N ASP A 142 -7.06 4.79 15.85
CA ASP A 142 -6.85 5.39 17.20
C ASP A 142 -6.13 6.74 17.22
N ALA A 143 -5.63 7.28 16.09
CA ALA A 143 -5.04 8.61 16.10
C ALA A 143 -6.12 9.71 16.22
N PRO A 144 -5.86 10.81 16.93
CA PRO A 144 -6.80 11.93 17.04
C PRO A 144 -6.90 12.71 15.72
N GLY A 145 -7.98 13.49 15.55
CA GLY A 145 -8.16 14.38 14.42
C GLY A 145 -8.39 13.66 13.08
N GLN A 146 -9.00 12.49 13.12
CA GLN A 146 -9.34 11.72 11.93
C GLN A 146 -10.82 11.87 11.61
N HIS A 147 -11.13 12.13 10.33
CA HIS A 147 -12.51 12.25 9.85
C HIS A 147 -12.71 11.34 8.65
N PHE A 148 -13.84 10.66 8.61
CA PHE A 148 -14.14 9.68 7.59
C PHE A 148 -15.48 9.94 6.93
N LEU A 149 -15.47 9.85 5.61
CA LEU A 149 -16.67 9.86 4.78
C LEU A 149 -16.65 8.61 3.90
N GLN A 150 -17.82 8.04 3.70
CA GLN A 150 -18.03 6.98 2.73
C GLN A 150 -19.17 7.33 1.79
N ALA A 151 -19.06 6.87 0.56
CA ALA A 151 -20.13 6.81 -0.41
C ALA A 151 -20.48 5.34 -0.59
N ALA A 152 -21.66 4.92 -0.16
CA ALA A 152 -22.07 3.53 -0.16
C ALA A 152 -23.39 3.34 -0.92
N GLY A 153 -23.50 2.28 -1.71
CA GLY A 153 -24.73 1.74 -2.24
C GLY A 153 -25.35 0.72 -1.27
N GLU A 154 -26.29 -0.06 -1.77
CA GLU A 154 -27.01 -1.03 -0.93
C GLU A 154 -26.09 -2.08 -0.27
N ASN A 155 -25.07 -2.55 -0.98
CA ASN A 155 -24.21 -3.65 -0.52
C ASN A 155 -22.71 -3.35 -0.54
N GLU A 156 -22.27 -2.26 -1.20
CA GLU A 156 -20.87 -1.99 -1.49
C GLU A 156 -20.51 -0.53 -1.26
N ILE A 157 -19.25 -0.30 -0.87
CA ILE A 157 -18.67 1.05 -0.78
C ILE A 157 -18.15 1.46 -2.15
N ALA A 158 -18.73 2.54 -2.70
CA ALA A 158 -18.35 3.12 -3.97
C ALA A 158 -17.16 4.07 -3.88
N GLY A 159 -16.97 4.69 -2.71
CA GLY A 159 -15.91 5.66 -2.48
C GLY A 159 -15.69 5.92 -1.00
N ALA A 160 -14.50 6.39 -0.67
CA ALA A 160 -14.13 6.75 0.69
C ALA A 160 -13.22 7.97 0.71
N LEU A 161 -13.31 8.75 1.77
CA LEU A 161 -12.46 9.89 2.04
C LEU A 161 -11.97 9.83 3.48
N TRP A 162 -10.68 9.92 3.65
CA TRP A 162 -10.01 10.02 4.94
C TRP A 162 -9.34 11.39 5.03
N LEU A 163 -9.78 12.19 5.98
CA LEU A 163 -9.27 13.52 6.27
C LEU A 163 -8.56 13.50 7.62
N VAL A 164 -7.51 14.26 7.71
CA VAL A 164 -6.70 14.40 8.93
C VAL A 164 -6.59 15.87 9.28
N ASP A 165 -6.85 16.21 10.53
CA ASP A 165 -6.58 17.54 11.04
C ASP A 165 -5.06 17.77 11.07
N GLU A 166 -4.61 18.72 10.28
CA GLU A 166 -3.21 19.16 10.30
C GLU A 166 -3.14 20.58 10.89
N GLY A 167 -2.15 20.79 11.74
CA GLY A 167 -1.95 22.09 12.37
C GLY A 167 -1.88 22.04 13.88
N GLY A 168 -2.35 23.10 14.55
CA GLY A 168 -2.28 23.21 16.01
C GLY A 168 -0.86 23.41 16.55
N LEU A 169 0.10 23.74 15.66
CA LEU A 169 1.44 24.10 16.06
C LEU A 169 1.43 25.44 16.78
N SER A 170 2.24 25.57 17.84
CA SER A 170 2.49 26.89 18.44
C SER A 170 3.03 27.86 17.40
N GLN A 171 2.84 29.15 17.62
CA GLN A 171 3.36 30.18 16.70
C GLN A 171 4.86 30.05 16.46
N GLU A 172 5.64 29.69 17.51
CA GLU A 172 7.08 29.46 17.43
C GLU A 172 7.43 28.27 16.54
N LEU A 173 6.72 27.15 16.70
CA LEU A 173 6.91 25.96 15.88
C LEU A 173 6.48 26.21 14.43
N SER A 174 5.38 26.93 14.21
CA SER A 174 4.94 27.30 12.87
C SER A 174 5.95 28.16 12.14
N GLN A 175 6.56 29.12 12.84
CA GLN A 175 7.63 29.97 12.29
C GLN A 175 8.91 29.17 12.01
N ALA A 176 9.27 28.24 12.88
CA ALA A 176 10.43 27.37 12.68
C ALA A 176 10.27 26.47 11.45
N VAL A 177 9.09 25.85 11.28
CA VAL A 177 8.77 25.02 10.11
C VAL A 177 8.80 25.86 8.84
N TRP A 178 8.17 27.04 8.84
CA TRP A 178 8.17 27.97 7.71
C TRP A 178 9.59 28.40 7.33
N GLY A 179 10.41 28.76 8.31
CA GLY A 179 11.79 29.18 8.09
C GLY A 179 12.66 28.10 7.45
N VAL A 180 12.45 26.82 7.78
CA VAL A 180 13.16 25.69 7.18
C VAL A 180 12.74 25.45 5.71
N PHE A 181 11.47 25.67 5.38
CA PHE A 181 11.00 25.54 4.01
C PHE A 181 11.49 26.65 3.09
N VAL A 182 11.52 27.89 3.57
CA VAL A 182 11.97 29.06 2.79
C VAL A 182 13.49 29.06 2.58
N ALA A 183 14.26 28.49 3.51
CA ALA A 183 15.73 28.40 3.40
C ALA A 183 16.23 27.33 2.41
N ARG A 184 15.37 26.51 1.86
CA ARG A 184 15.68 25.42 0.89
C ARG A 184 15.17 25.69 -0.53
N GLY A 185 14.58 26.87 -0.79
CA GLY A 185 14.07 27.30 -2.09
C GLY A 185 15.14 27.98 -2.96
#